data_9f3be79a610a5985a7b7e11464c2c518
#
_entry.id   9f3be79a610a5985a7b7e11464c2c518
#
_cell.length_a   1.000
_cell.length_b   1.000
_cell.length_c   1.000
_cell.angle_alpha   90.00
_cell.angle_beta   90.00
_cell.angle_gamma   90.00
#
_symmetry.space_group_name_H-M   'P 1'
#
loop_
_entity.id
_entity.type
_entity.pdbx_description
1 polymer ?
#
loop_
_entity_poly.entity_id
_entity_poly.type
_entity_poly.pdbx_seq_one_letter_code
_entity_poly.pdbx_strand_id
1 'polypeptide(L)'
;MNTAAQALLNYLEPTAQPLHTYSYDPPDSYPRFNGKLQDYRMPVNDARSLKPSATLDSHGFTLAHAPSAVTDFWNETQVRDTYYAESARLLMALTGARQALVFDHTLRRRAAHRPQLDGMGGSFSTVREPVGRVHLDFTPRSGPVRIRQVLGLPPDEPIELQRYVIYGMWRCINDSPLEDAPLALADCRTVNSKDLVPNKLIYPDRTGETYAITHDASHRWFYFPRQTHDEVIVFRHFSGSDVLKKANTSVPHSAIEEPQACDNPSPRQSIELRVLAIF
;
A
#
# COMPACT_ATOMS: atom_id res chain seq x y z
N MET A 1 6.01 29.74 -0.15
CA MET A 1 6.25 28.49 -0.89
C MET A 1 6.45 27.41 0.17
N ASN A 2 5.54 26.44 0.28
CA ASN A 2 5.74 25.32 1.20
C ASN A 2 6.89 24.48 0.63
N THR A 3 8.05 24.52 1.26
CA THR A 3 9.17 23.65 0.88
C THR A 3 8.76 22.21 1.17
N ALA A 4 8.87 21.33 0.17
CA ALA A 4 8.64 19.91 0.36
C ALA A 4 9.52 19.40 1.51
N ALA A 5 8.94 18.60 2.39
CA ALA A 5 9.70 17.92 3.41
C ALA A 5 10.61 16.87 2.76
N GLN A 6 11.71 16.51 3.41
CA GLN A 6 12.65 15.49 2.91
C GLN A 6 12.48 14.22 3.72
N ALA A 7 12.26 13.10 3.03
CA ALA A 7 12.22 11.78 3.66
C ALA A 7 13.16 10.80 2.98
N LEU A 8 13.58 9.79 3.72
CA LEU A 8 14.29 8.65 3.16
C LEU A 8 13.29 7.66 2.59
N LEU A 9 13.46 7.30 1.34
CA LEU A 9 12.70 6.27 0.64
C LEU A 9 13.64 5.16 0.22
N ASN A 10 13.29 3.95 0.64
CA ASN A 10 14.13 2.77 0.48
C ASN A 10 13.77 2.05 -0.83
N TYR A 11 14.59 2.24 -1.86
CA TYR A 11 14.41 1.71 -3.21
C TYR A 11 15.25 0.47 -3.46
N LEU A 12 14.86 -0.31 -4.46
CA LEU A 12 15.67 -1.42 -4.94
C LEU A 12 16.93 -0.88 -5.67
N GLU A 13 18.10 -1.40 -5.32
CA GLU A 13 19.29 -1.26 -6.19
C GLU A 13 19.06 -2.00 -7.51
N PRO A 14 19.49 -1.42 -8.65
CA PRO A 14 19.39 -2.10 -9.95
C PRO A 14 20.01 -3.51 -9.91
N THR A 15 19.30 -4.50 -10.38
CA THR A 15 19.76 -5.89 -10.38
C THR A 15 19.26 -6.64 -11.61
N ALA A 16 20.08 -7.54 -12.13
CA ALA A 16 19.69 -8.49 -13.17
C ALA A 16 19.20 -9.82 -12.59
N GLN A 17 19.30 -10.02 -11.27
CA GLN A 17 18.87 -11.26 -10.64
C GLN A 17 17.36 -11.29 -10.46
N PRO A 18 16.69 -12.44 -10.70
CA PRO A 18 15.29 -12.62 -10.36
C PRO A 18 15.08 -12.42 -8.85
N LEU A 19 14.18 -11.51 -8.50
CA LEU A 19 13.89 -11.17 -7.11
C LEU A 19 12.91 -12.14 -6.48
N HIS A 20 13.11 -12.39 -5.19
CA HIS A 20 12.13 -13.06 -4.35
C HIS A 20 12.15 -12.54 -2.91
N THR A 21 10.99 -12.65 -2.29
CA THR A 21 10.76 -12.34 -0.86
C THR A 21 10.00 -13.50 -0.25
N TYR A 22 10.46 -14.01 0.89
CA TYR A 22 9.69 -14.96 1.69
C TYR A 22 8.65 -14.21 2.54
N SER A 23 7.41 -14.69 2.53
CA SER A 23 6.31 -14.19 3.40
C SER A 23 6.29 -14.88 4.76
N TYR A 24 7.32 -15.65 5.07
CA TYR A 24 7.55 -16.36 6.33
C TYR A 24 9.06 -16.32 6.65
N ASP A 25 9.44 -16.76 7.82
CA ASP A 25 10.87 -16.87 8.18
C ASP A 25 11.50 -18.04 7.43
N PRO A 26 12.36 -17.78 6.42
CA PRO A 26 12.96 -18.82 5.60
C PRO A 26 13.98 -19.62 6.44
N PRO A 27 14.46 -20.79 5.95
CA PRO A 27 15.58 -21.48 6.57
C PRO A 27 16.80 -20.57 6.76
N ASP A 28 17.56 -20.75 7.82
CA ASP A 28 18.67 -19.88 8.27
C ASP A 28 19.71 -19.51 7.19
N SER A 29 19.82 -20.31 6.14
CA SER A 29 20.76 -20.06 5.04
C SER A 29 20.24 -19.12 3.96
N TYR A 30 18.97 -18.70 4.00
CA TYR A 30 18.36 -17.88 2.97
C TYR A 30 17.97 -16.50 3.50
N PRO A 31 18.35 -15.41 2.79
CA PRO A 31 17.86 -14.09 3.12
C PRO A 31 16.36 -14.02 2.85
N ARG A 32 15.60 -13.33 3.70
CA ARG A 32 14.17 -13.10 3.52
C ARG A 32 13.86 -12.37 2.20
N PHE A 33 14.78 -11.52 1.75
CA PHE A 33 14.75 -10.83 0.47
C PHE A 33 16.13 -10.90 -0.17
N ASN A 34 16.23 -11.33 -1.43
CA ASN A 34 17.51 -11.49 -2.13
C ASN A 34 17.98 -10.24 -2.87
N GLY A 35 17.18 -9.18 -2.93
CA GLY A 35 17.59 -7.90 -3.48
C GLY A 35 18.34 -7.03 -2.45
N LYS A 36 19.00 -5.99 -2.93
CA LYS A 36 19.58 -4.95 -2.08
C LYS A 36 18.72 -3.70 -2.15
N LEU A 37 18.58 -3.05 -1.02
CA LEU A 37 17.82 -1.83 -0.88
C LEU A 37 18.77 -0.67 -0.58
N GLN A 38 18.47 0.50 -1.13
CA GLN A 38 19.22 1.73 -0.93
C GLN A 38 18.29 2.88 -0.59
N ASP A 39 18.68 3.66 0.40
CA ASP A 39 17.96 4.86 0.81
C ASP A 39 18.28 6.04 -0.13
N TYR A 40 17.21 6.69 -0.57
CA TYR A 40 17.30 7.94 -1.33
C TYR A 40 16.51 9.02 -0.61
N ARG A 41 17.16 10.18 -0.41
CA ARG A 41 16.49 11.36 0.14
C ARG A 41 15.65 12.01 -0.96
N MET A 42 14.34 11.95 -0.81
CA MET A 42 13.37 12.45 -1.78
C MET A 42 12.50 13.56 -1.19
N PRO A 43 12.12 14.56 -1.99
CA PRO A 43 11.08 15.49 -1.58
C PRO A 43 9.74 14.78 -1.45
N VAL A 44 9.09 14.91 -0.30
CA VAL A 44 7.74 14.40 -0.04
C VAL A 44 6.82 15.57 0.27
N ASN A 45 5.76 15.71 -0.51
CA ASN A 45 4.88 16.86 -0.45
C ASN A 45 3.65 16.56 0.43
N ASP A 46 3.14 17.61 1.09
CA ASP A 46 1.84 17.53 1.76
C ASP A 46 0.71 17.44 0.71
N ALA A 47 0.06 16.27 0.63
CA ALA A 47 -1.03 16.05 -0.30
C ALA A 47 -2.29 16.90 -0.01
N ARG A 48 -2.45 17.40 1.23
CA ARG A 48 -3.55 18.31 1.59
C ARG A 48 -3.42 19.67 0.91
N SER A 49 -2.20 20.05 0.53
CA SER A 49 -1.91 21.34 -0.12
C SER A 49 -2.17 21.33 -1.64
N LEU A 50 -2.43 20.17 -2.24
CA LEU A 50 -2.64 20.06 -3.69
C LEU A 50 -3.87 20.86 -4.14
N LYS A 51 -3.71 21.60 -5.24
CA LYS A 51 -4.77 22.36 -5.92
C LYS A 51 -4.78 22.02 -7.42
N PRO A 52 -5.78 21.34 -7.96
CA PRO A 52 -6.89 20.66 -7.26
C PRO A 52 -6.39 19.49 -6.40
N SER A 53 -7.22 19.06 -5.47
CA SER A 53 -6.90 17.91 -4.59
C SER A 53 -6.61 16.64 -5.39
N ALA A 54 -5.81 15.75 -4.82
CA ALA A 54 -5.54 14.44 -5.42
C ALA A 54 -6.83 13.62 -5.54
N THR A 55 -7.01 12.98 -6.70
CA THR A 55 -8.12 12.07 -6.97
C THR A 55 -7.60 10.71 -7.44
N LEU A 56 -8.47 9.69 -7.36
CA LEU A 56 -8.15 8.37 -7.87
C LEU A 56 -7.83 8.38 -9.37
N ASP A 57 -8.44 9.30 -10.14
CA ASP A 57 -8.19 9.43 -11.58
C ASP A 57 -6.92 10.22 -11.90
N SER A 58 -6.60 11.26 -11.14
CA SER A 58 -5.46 12.13 -11.42
C SER A 58 -4.14 11.57 -10.87
N HIS A 59 -4.07 11.20 -9.60
CA HIS A 59 -2.84 10.77 -8.91
C HIS A 59 -2.84 9.28 -8.57
N GLY A 60 -4.01 8.63 -8.68
CA GLY A 60 -4.21 7.25 -8.27
C GLY A 60 -4.58 7.08 -6.80
N PHE A 61 -4.64 8.17 -6.02
CA PHE A 61 -5.00 8.17 -4.61
C PHE A 61 -5.85 9.37 -4.21
N THR A 62 -6.55 9.25 -3.09
CA THR A 62 -7.33 10.34 -2.46
C THR A 62 -7.42 10.14 -0.95
N LEU A 63 -7.81 11.19 -0.23
CA LEU A 63 -8.16 11.15 1.19
C LEU A 63 -9.66 11.35 1.34
N ALA A 64 -10.30 10.49 2.12
CA ALA A 64 -11.71 10.62 2.46
C ALA A 64 -11.88 10.78 3.97
N HIS A 65 -12.83 11.65 4.38
CA HIS A 65 -13.30 11.68 5.77
C HIS A 65 -14.42 10.64 5.91
N ALA A 66 -14.21 9.65 6.76
CA ALA A 66 -15.08 8.50 6.93
C ALA A 66 -14.97 7.93 8.35
N PRO A 67 -15.62 8.53 9.34
CA PRO A 67 -15.70 7.98 10.68
C PRO A 67 -16.20 6.52 10.65
N SER A 68 -15.74 5.71 11.59
CA SER A 68 -16.11 4.30 11.71
C SER A 68 -16.83 4.04 13.02
N ALA A 69 -17.79 3.11 13.01
CA ALA A 69 -18.43 2.60 14.22
C ALA A 69 -17.60 1.53 14.94
N VAL A 70 -16.44 1.13 14.37
CA VAL A 70 -15.52 0.20 15.01
C VAL A 70 -14.85 0.90 16.19
N THR A 71 -14.95 0.30 17.36
CA THR A 71 -14.34 0.82 18.61
C THR A 71 -13.00 0.16 18.92
N ASP A 72 -12.75 -1.03 18.36
CA ASP A 72 -11.49 -1.76 18.51
C ASP A 72 -11.13 -2.44 17.20
N PHE A 73 -10.17 -1.86 16.46
CA PHE A 73 -9.66 -2.42 15.19
C PHE A 73 -8.78 -3.67 15.38
N TRP A 74 -8.40 -4.02 16.61
CA TRP A 74 -7.71 -5.28 16.91
C TRP A 74 -8.70 -6.43 17.13
N ASN A 75 -10.00 -6.13 17.22
CA ASN A 75 -11.08 -7.11 17.27
C ASN A 75 -11.49 -7.54 15.85
N GLU A 76 -11.08 -8.76 15.47
CA GLU A 76 -11.33 -9.33 14.14
C GLU A 76 -12.82 -9.33 13.75
N THR A 77 -13.72 -9.58 14.71
CA THR A 77 -15.17 -9.60 14.47
C THR A 77 -15.68 -8.20 14.11
N GLN A 78 -15.29 -7.17 14.86
CA GLN A 78 -15.69 -5.80 14.53
C GLN A 78 -15.16 -5.38 13.15
N VAL A 79 -13.91 -5.75 12.82
CA VAL A 79 -13.34 -5.45 11.52
C VAL A 79 -14.13 -6.11 10.40
N ARG A 80 -14.47 -7.39 10.51
CA ARG A 80 -15.18 -8.11 9.46
C ARG A 80 -16.65 -7.70 9.34
N ASP A 81 -17.34 -7.58 10.46
CA ASP A 81 -18.78 -7.36 10.46
C ASP A 81 -19.15 -5.89 10.21
N THR A 82 -18.31 -4.94 10.68
CA THR A 82 -18.59 -3.51 10.60
C THR A 82 -17.69 -2.81 9.59
N TYR A 83 -16.38 -2.87 9.78
CA TYR A 83 -15.45 -2.07 8.98
C TYR A 83 -15.42 -2.45 7.49
N TYR A 84 -15.56 -3.75 7.17
CA TYR A 84 -15.65 -4.20 5.78
C TYR A 84 -16.86 -3.60 5.07
N ALA A 85 -18.01 -3.60 5.71
CA ALA A 85 -19.24 -3.03 5.14
C ALA A 85 -19.17 -1.51 4.98
N GLU A 86 -18.59 -0.80 5.95
CA GLU A 86 -18.36 0.64 5.87
C GLU A 86 -17.41 0.98 4.70
N SER A 87 -16.30 0.27 4.61
CA SER A 87 -15.29 0.48 3.58
C SER A 87 -15.80 0.17 2.17
N ALA A 88 -16.59 -0.89 2.01
CA ALA A 88 -17.21 -1.21 0.73
C ALA A 88 -18.17 -0.09 0.29
N ARG A 89 -19.03 0.43 1.19
CA ARG A 89 -19.92 1.56 0.88
C ARG A 89 -19.14 2.83 0.53
N LEU A 90 -18.09 3.15 1.28
CA LEU A 90 -17.22 4.29 1.00
C LEU A 90 -16.59 4.18 -0.39
N LEU A 91 -16.03 3.03 -0.72
CA LEU A 91 -15.37 2.82 -2.01
C LEU A 91 -16.35 2.94 -3.17
N MET A 92 -17.55 2.36 -3.06
CA MET A 92 -18.60 2.51 -4.08
C MET A 92 -19.00 3.97 -4.27
N ALA A 93 -19.16 4.73 -3.18
CA ALA A 93 -19.50 6.15 -3.24
C ALA A 93 -18.41 6.99 -3.92
N LEU A 94 -17.13 6.68 -3.66
CA LEU A 94 -15.98 7.42 -4.23
C LEU A 94 -15.73 7.08 -5.71
N THR A 95 -16.04 5.85 -6.14
CA THR A 95 -15.63 5.35 -7.46
C THR A 95 -16.76 5.15 -8.45
N GLY A 96 -18.01 5.10 -7.98
CA GLY A 96 -19.17 4.72 -8.79
C GLY A 96 -19.20 3.22 -9.12
N ALA A 97 -18.41 2.39 -8.43
CA ALA A 97 -18.45 0.94 -8.59
C ALA A 97 -19.82 0.39 -8.16
N ARG A 98 -20.33 -0.58 -8.91
CA ARG A 98 -21.60 -1.26 -8.58
C ARG A 98 -21.45 -2.25 -7.42
N GLN A 99 -20.22 -2.75 -7.20
CA GLN A 99 -19.91 -3.68 -6.13
C GLN A 99 -18.48 -3.44 -5.62
N ALA A 100 -18.28 -3.61 -4.32
CA ALA A 100 -16.98 -3.60 -3.67
C ALA A 100 -16.87 -4.81 -2.73
N LEU A 101 -15.86 -5.64 -2.96
CA LEU A 101 -15.60 -6.88 -2.21
C LEU A 101 -14.31 -6.71 -1.42
N VAL A 102 -14.43 -6.57 -0.11
CA VAL A 102 -13.25 -6.59 0.78
C VAL A 102 -12.79 -8.03 0.92
N PHE A 103 -11.54 -8.33 0.59
CA PHE A 103 -11.08 -9.71 0.57
C PHE A 103 -9.94 -10.03 1.54
N ASP A 104 -9.23 -9.02 2.02
CA ASP A 104 -8.31 -9.17 3.15
C ASP A 104 -8.05 -7.83 3.87
N HIS A 105 -7.43 -7.92 5.04
CA HIS A 105 -6.87 -6.77 5.73
C HIS A 105 -5.53 -7.11 6.39
N THR A 106 -4.77 -6.07 6.69
CA THR A 106 -3.50 -6.18 7.41
C THR A 106 -3.43 -5.11 8.49
N LEU A 107 -3.31 -5.55 9.73
CA LEU A 107 -3.00 -4.69 10.86
C LEU A 107 -1.48 -4.54 10.99
N ARG A 108 -1.02 -3.32 11.26
CA ARG A 108 0.39 -3.02 11.49
C ARG A 108 0.55 -2.15 12.72
N ARG A 109 1.61 -2.44 13.50
CA ARG A 109 2.04 -1.62 14.63
C ARG A 109 3.54 -1.46 14.56
N ARG A 110 4.03 -0.22 14.65
CA ARG A 110 5.47 0.01 14.78
C ARG A 110 5.94 -0.43 16.16
N ALA A 111 7.06 -1.16 16.21
CA ALA A 111 7.66 -1.52 17.48
C ALA A 111 8.19 -0.26 18.17
N ALA A 112 7.92 -0.13 19.47
CA ALA A 112 8.49 0.94 20.27
C ALA A 112 10.03 0.85 20.25
N HIS A 113 10.70 2.01 20.26
CA HIS A 113 12.16 2.12 20.33
C HIS A 113 12.96 1.62 19.11
N ARG A 114 12.33 1.39 17.96
CA ARG A 114 13.07 1.16 16.73
C ARG A 114 13.52 2.48 16.12
N PRO A 115 14.84 2.68 15.92
CA PRO A 115 15.38 3.94 15.40
C PRO A 115 15.07 4.14 13.91
N GLN A 116 14.84 3.05 13.15
CA GLN A 116 14.63 3.10 11.70
C GLN A 116 13.50 2.15 11.26
N LEU A 117 12.86 2.48 10.14
CA LEU A 117 11.88 1.62 9.50
C LEU A 117 12.57 0.39 8.88
N ASP A 118 12.00 -0.79 9.14
CA ASP A 118 12.43 -2.01 8.48
C ASP A 118 11.84 -2.08 7.06
N GLY A 119 12.70 -2.21 6.05
CA GLY A 119 12.28 -2.38 4.65
C GLY A 119 11.40 -3.61 4.43
N MET A 120 11.44 -4.60 5.32
CA MET A 120 10.69 -5.86 5.23
C MET A 120 9.46 -5.95 6.13
N GLY A 121 9.23 -4.95 6.99
CA GLY A 121 8.06 -4.89 7.88
C GLY A 121 8.10 -5.81 9.09
N GLY A 122 9.30 -6.04 9.64
CA GLY A 122 9.52 -6.81 10.88
C GLY A 122 9.41 -8.32 10.71
N SER A 123 9.49 -9.05 11.84
CA SER A 123 9.36 -10.51 11.90
C SER A 123 7.90 -10.96 11.76
N PHE A 124 7.67 -12.19 11.31
CA PHE A 124 6.32 -12.80 11.25
C PHE A 124 5.86 -13.38 12.59
N SER A 125 6.75 -13.51 13.56
CA SER A 125 6.43 -14.00 14.91
C SER A 125 5.69 -12.97 15.77
N THR A 126 5.60 -11.72 15.33
CA THR A 126 4.99 -10.60 16.04
C THR A 126 3.95 -9.88 15.16
N VAL A 127 3.29 -8.88 15.71
CA VAL A 127 2.44 -7.97 14.91
C VAL A 127 3.29 -7.36 13.79
N ARG A 128 2.77 -7.39 12.56
CA ARG A 128 3.47 -6.83 11.38
C ARG A 128 3.81 -5.37 11.58
N GLU A 129 5.02 -4.99 11.22
CA GLU A 129 5.45 -3.61 11.24
C GLU A 129 5.20 -2.89 9.91
N PRO A 130 5.24 -1.54 9.89
CA PRO A 130 5.24 -0.78 8.65
C PRO A 130 6.36 -1.23 7.70
N VAL A 131 6.06 -1.34 6.40
CA VAL A 131 7.05 -1.70 5.38
C VAL A 131 7.71 -0.44 4.86
N GLY A 132 9.01 -0.29 5.10
CA GLY A 132 9.79 0.89 4.73
C GLY A 132 10.36 0.86 3.30
N ARG A 133 10.13 -0.18 2.50
CA ARG A 133 10.57 -0.23 1.10
C ARG A 133 9.50 0.24 0.14
N VAL A 134 9.92 0.84 -0.97
CA VAL A 134 9.02 1.24 -2.07
C VAL A 134 8.56 0.02 -2.85
N HIS A 135 7.24 -0.18 -2.99
CA HIS A 135 6.68 -1.35 -3.65
C HIS A 135 5.30 -1.12 -4.26
N LEU A 136 4.86 -2.07 -5.08
CA LEU A 136 3.48 -2.29 -5.50
C LEU A 136 3.05 -3.69 -5.10
N ASP A 137 1.82 -3.84 -4.62
CA ASP A 137 1.28 -5.12 -4.12
C ASP A 137 0.94 -6.11 -5.23
N PHE A 138 0.60 -5.62 -6.42
CA PHE A 138 0.15 -6.45 -7.54
C PHE A 138 0.88 -6.12 -8.83
N THR A 139 0.98 -7.13 -9.68
CA THR A 139 1.50 -7.04 -11.05
C THR A 139 0.40 -7.45 -12.04
N PRO A 140 0.56 -7.20 -13.35
CA PRO A 140 -0.34 -7.73 -14.37
C PRO A 140 -0.50 -9.26 -14.34
N ARG A 141 0.43 -9.97 -13.69
CA ARG A 141 0.36 -11.42 -13.50
C ARG A 141 -0.41 -11.79 -12.22
N SER A 142 -0.09 -11.17 -11.09
CA SER A 142 -0.68 -11.55 -9.80
C SER A 142 -2.06 -10.96 -9.55
N GLY A 143 -2.36 -9.79 -10.12
CA GLY A 143 -3.67 -9.13 -9.98
C GLY A 143 -4.82 -10.01 -10.47
N PRO A 144 -4.82 -10.50 -11.73
CA PRO A 144 -5.86 -11.40 -12.24
C PRO A 144 -6.00 -12.70 -11.45
N VAL A 145 -4.89 -13.27 -10.96
CA VAL A 145 -4.92 -14.47 -10.10
C VAL A 145 -5.69 -14.18 -8.82
N ARG A 146 -5.39 -13.05 -8.15
CA ARG A 146 -6.11 -12.67 -6.92
C ARG A 146 -7.59 -12.41 -7.18
N ILE A 147 -7.93 -11.76 -8.28
CA ILE A 147 -9.33 -11.46 -8.62
C ILE A 147 -10.13 -12.75 -8.85
N ARG A 148 -9.57 -13.75 -9.57
CA ARG A 148 -10.24 -15.06 -9.69
C ARG A 148 -10.49 -15.71 -8.33
N GLN A 149 -9.51 -15.67 -7.43
CA GLN A 149 -9.69 -16.19 -6.06
C GLN A 149 -10.81 -15.49 -5.31
N VAL A 150 -10.90 -14.15 -5.40
CA VAL A 150 -11.96 -13.36 -4.76
C VAL A 150 -13.34 -13.67 -5.32
N LEU A 151 -13.41 -13.92 -6.64
CA LEU A 151 -14.66 -14.25 -7.33
C LEU A 151 -15.03 -15.75 -7.25
N GLY A 152 -14.16 -16.59 -6.66
CA GLY A 152 -14.36 -18.04 -6.63
C GLY A 152 -14.25 -18.73 -7.99
N LEU A 153 -13.53 -18.09 -8.95
CA LEU A 153 -13.33 -18.63 -10.31
C LEU A 153 -12.15 -19.62 -10.35
N PRO A 154 -12.21 -20.64 -11.22
CA PRO A 154 -11.07 -21.49 -11.52
C PRO A 154 -9.84 -20.69 -11.99
N PRO A 155 -8.61 -21.23 -11.85
CA PRO A 155 -7.38 -20.52 -12.19
C PRO A 155 -7.31 -20.01 -13.64
N ASP A 156 -7.87 -20.77 -14.57
CA ASP A 156 -7.81 -20.48 -16.02
C ASP A 156 -9.12 -19.85 -16.55
N GLU A 157 -10.11 -19.64 -15.69
CA GLU A 157 -11.38 -19.02 -16.08
C GLU A 157 -11.17 -17.56 -16.50
N PRO A 158 -11.73 -17.13 -17.66
CA PRO A 158 -11.71 -15.73 -18.05
C PRO A 158 -12.42 -14.83 -17.03
N ILE A 159 -11.86 -13.65 -16.77
CA ILE A 159 -12.53 -12.65 -15.96
C ILE A 159 -13.46 -11.86 -16.88
N GLU A 160 -14.74 -12.20 -16.88
CA GLU A 160 -15.77 -11.57 -17.73
C GLU A 160 -16.29 -10.24 -17.13
N LEU A 161 -15.40 -9.41 -16.60
CA LEU A 161 -15.71 -8.09 -16.09
C LEU A 161 -15.17 -7.03 -17.04
N GLN A 162 -16.00 -6.08 -17.45
CA GLN A 162 -15.59 -4.99 -18.34
C GLN A 162 -14.56 -4.05 -17.68
N ARG A 163 -14.78 -3.74 -16.40
CA ARG A 163 -13.89 -2.90 -15.61
C ARG A 163 -13.84 -3.38 -14.15
N TYR A 164 -12.63 -3.54 -13.67
CA TYR A 164 -12.37 -3.91 -12.27
C TYR A 164 -11.04 -3.33 -11.79
N VAL A 165 -11.00 -2.98 -10.51
CA VAL A 165 -9.83 -2.35 -9.88
C VAL A 165 -9.67 -2.89 -8.45
N ILE A 166 -8.44 -3.20 -8.06
CA ILE A 166 -8.10 -3.45 -6.65
C ILE A 166 -7.64 -2.12 -6.04
N TYR A 167 -8.25 -1.72 -4.95
CA TYR A 167 -7.87 -0.57 -4.14
C TYR A 167 -7.33 -1.00 -2.78
N GLY A 168 -6.33 -0.25 -2.29
CA GLY A 168 -5.96 -0.18 -0.89
C GLY A 168 -6.79 0.87 -0.19
N MET A 169 -7.27 0.56 1.01
CA MET A 169 -7.93 1.51 1.90
C MET A 169 -7.17 1.50 3.22
N TRP A 170 -6.39 2.54 3.44
CA TRP A 170 -5.48 2.63 4.58
C TRP A 170 -5.98 3.65 5.60
N ARG A 171 -5.99 3.26 6.88
CA ARG A 171 -6.44 4.08 8.01
C ARG A 171 -5.41 4.05 9.14
N CYS A 172 -5.09 5.21 9.70
CA CYS A 172 -4.48 5.31 11.02
C CYS A 172 -5.51 4.92 12.07
N ILE A 173 -5.14 4.05 13.00
CA ILE A 173 -6.01 3.62 14.11
C ILE A 173 -5.45 4.02 15.47
N ASN A 174 -4.55 5.01 15.52
CA ASN A 174 -4.16 5.67 16.76
C ASN A 174 -5.29 6.58 17.25
N ASP A 175 -5.41 6.77 18.55
CA ASP A 175 -6.36 7.72 19.17
C ASP A 175 -5.94 9.19 18.92
N SER A 176 -4.66 9.44 18.68
CA SER A 176 -4.11 10.74 18.33
C SER A 176 -3.79 10.83 16.83
N PRO A 177 -3.69 12.05 16.26
CA PRO A 177 -3.21 12.21 14.90
C PRO A 177 -1.86 11.54 14.68
N LEU A 178 -1.69 10.91 13.51
CA LEU A 178 -0.49 10.16 13.15
C LEU A 178 0.75 11.08 13.08
N GLU A 179 1.77 10.74 13.84
CA GLU A 179 3.05 11.47 13.92
C GLU A 179 4.25 10.50 13.78
N ASP A 180 4.00 9.25 13.44
CA ASP A 180 5.02 8.22 13.28
C ASP A 180 4.74 7.40 12.03
N ALA A 181 5.76 7.20 11.23
CA ALA A 181 5.77 6.31 10.05
C ALA A 181 4.54 6.43 9.12
N PRO A 182 4.18 7.63 8.63
CA PRO A 182 3.05 7.80 7.73
C PRO A 182 3.22 7.02 6.42
N LEU A 183 2.09 6.81 5.72
CA LEU A 183 2.10 6.23 4.39
C LEU A 183 2.42 7.30 3.34
N ALA A 184 3.53 7.12 2.63
CA ALA A 184 3.86 7.90 1.45
C ALA A 184 3.38 7.19 0.18
N LEU A 185 2.91 7.97 -0.79
CA LEU A 185 2.29 7.54 -2.04
C LEU A 185 2.97 8.27 -3.19
N ALA A 186 3.41 7.54 -4.21
CA ALA A 186 3.91 8.16 -5.42
C ALA A 186 2.77 8.54 -6.37
N ASP A 187 2.87 9.69 -7.02
CA ASP A 187 2.03 10.01 -8.17
C ASP A 187 2.28 8.97 -9.27
N CYS A 188 1.31 8.10 -9.53
CA CYS A 188 1.44 6.99 -10.46
C CYS A 188 1.89 7.42 -11.87
N ARG A 189 1.65 8.66 -12.27
CA ARG A 189 2.04 9.24 -13.56
C ARG A 189 3.55 9.47 -13.69
N THR A 190 4.27 9.48 -12.58
CA THR A 190 5.73 9.73 -12.53
C THR A 190 6.55 8.44 -12.47
N VAL A 191 5.89 7.29 -12.35
CA VAL A 191 6.56 5.99 -12.23
C VAL A 191 6.48 5.24 -13.56
N ASN A 192 7.63 4.95 -14.14
CA ASN A 192 7.73 4.32 -15.45
C ASN A 192 7.78 2.79 -15.33
N SER A 193 7.39 2.08 -16.38
CA SER A 193 7.48 0.61 -16.41
C SER A 193 8.91 0.07 -16.26
N LYS A 194 9.92 0.83 -16.68
CA LYS A 194 11.35 0.48 -16.51
C LYS A 194 11.79 0.43 -15.04
N ASP A 195 11.07 1.14 -14.15
CA ASP A 195 11.39 1.23 -12.74
C ASP A 195 10.80 0.05 -11.94
N LEU A 196 9.91 -0.74 -12.58
CA LEU A 196 9.16 -1.83 -11.95
C LEU A 196 9.90 -3.15 -12.14
N VAL A 197 10.38 -3.75 -11.04
CA VAL A 197 11.09 -5.02 -11.06
C VAL A 197 10.21 -6.10 -10.41
N PRO A 198 9.78 -7.15 -11.17
CA PRO A 198 8.99 -8.22 -10.60
C PRO A 198 9.71 -8.91 -9.44
N ASN A 199 8.98 -9.11 -8.35
CA ASN A 199 9.47 -9.76 -7.15
C ASN A 199 8.53 -10.89 -6.77
N LYS A 200 9.00 -12.13 -6.80
CA LYS A 200 8.23 -13.31 -6.35
C LYS A 200 7.99 -13.22 -4.85
N LEU A 201 6.76 -13.34 -4.43
CA LEU A 201 6.40 -13.43 -3.03
C LEU A 201 6.09 -14.90 -2.68
N ILE A 202 7.03 -15.54 -1.97
CA ILE A 202 6.99 -16.96 -1.66
C ILE A 202 6.26 -17.17 -0.33
N TYR A 203 5.15 -17.87 -0.37
CA TYR A 203 4.39 -18.36 0.78
C TYR A 203 4.70 -19.85 1.00
N PRO A 204 4.37 -20.42 2.15
CA PRO A 204 4.56 -21.86 2.37
C PRO A 204 3.82 -22.76 1.37
N ASP A 205 2.68 -22.30 0.85
CA ASP A 205 1.73 -23.06 0.05
C ASP A 205 1.56 -22.54 -1.39
N ARG A 206 2.07 -21.35 -1.69
CA ARG A 206 1.90 -20.70 -3.01
C ARG A 206 2.99 -19.68 -3.31
N THR A 207 2.98 -19.18 -4.53
CA THR A 207 3.81 -18.04 -4.94
C THR A 207 2.93 -16.93 -5.50
N GLY A 208 3.09 -15.72 -4.96
CA GLY A 208 2.54 -14.49 -5.50
C GLY A 208 3.61 -13.68 -6.24
N GLU A 209 3.24 -12.48 -6.67
CA GLU A 209 4.16 -11.54 -7.31
C GLU A 209 3.79 -10.11 -6.95
N THR A 210 4.79 -9.31 -6.63
CA THR A 210 4.72 -7.88 -6.34
C THR A 210 5.74 -7.15 -7.21
N TYR A 211 5.78 -5.83 -7.18
CA TYR A 211 6.88 -5.08 -7.74
C TYR A 211 7.75 -4.47 -6.64
N ALA A 212 9.06 -4.68 -6.71
CA ALA A 212 10.06 -3.80 -6.13
C ALA A 212 10.35 -2.67 -7.14
N ILE A 213 10.75 -1.50 -6.66
CA ILE A 213 10.88 -0.31 -7.51
C ILE A 213 12.29 0.25 -7.41
N THR A 214 12.90 0.52 -8.56
CA THR A 214 14.19 1.21 -8.65
C THR A 214 14.01 2.73 -8.57
N HIS A 215 15.02 3.43 -8.09
CA HIS A 215 14.98 4.88 -7.97
C HIS A 215 14.96 5.58 -9.32
N ASP A 216 14.09 6.59 -9.44
CA ASP A 216 14.14 7.62 -10.47
C ASP A 216 13.83 8.97 -9.81
N ALA A 217 14.66 9.98 -10.10
CA ALA A 217 14.52 11.33 -9.52
C ALA A 217 13.23 12.05 -9.95
N SER A 218 12.55 11.56 -10.98
CA SER A 218 11.25 12.09 -11.45
C SER A 218 10.08 11.64 -10.59
N HIS A 219 10.23 10.64 -9.73
CA HIS A 219 9.16 10.18 -8.84
C HIS A 219 8.72 11.31 -7.92
N ARG A 220 7.42 11.62 -7.91
CA ARG A 220 6.83 12.64 -7.03
C ARG A 220 6.07 11.98 -5.91
N TRP A 221 6.50 12.27 -4.68
CA TRP A 221 5.96 11.67 -3.47
C TRP A 221 5.07 12.63 -2.70
N PHE A 222 4.04 12.04 -2.09
CA PHE A 222 3.04 12.73 -1.29
C PHE A 222 2.72 11.91 -0.04
N TYR A 223 2.30 12.61 1.03
CA TYR A 223 1.72 11.99 2.21
C TYR A 223 0.66 12.92 2.79
N PHE A 224 -0.13 12.42 3.71
CA PHE A 224 -1.13 13.21 4.43
C PHE A 224 -0.64 13.42 5.86
N PRO A 225 -0.03 14.57 6.19
CA PRO A 225 0.49 14.82 7.54
C PRO A 225 -0.63 14.81 8.57
N ARG A 226 -0.31 14.32 9.77
CA ARG A 226 -1.22 14.28 10.92
C ARG A 226 -2.58 13.66 10.60
N GLN A 227 -2.56 12.55 9.84
CA GLN A 227 -3.78 11.83 9.50
C GLN A 227 -4.51 11.39 10.78
N THR A 228 -5.81 11.67 10.83
CA THR A 228 -6.66 11.33 11.97
C THR A 228 -7.31 9.95 11.79
N HIS A 229 -7.81 9.41 12.88
CA HIS A 229 -8.58 8.17 12.90
C HIS A 229 -9.80 8.17 11.96
N ASP A 230 -10.43 9.33 11.71
CA ASP A 230 -11.60 9.47 10.85
C ASP A 230 -11.26 9.63 9.36
N GLU A 231 -9.99 9.55 9.00
CA GLU A 231 -9.53 9.71 7.62
C GLU A 231 -9.06 8.37 7.04
N VAL A 232 -9.44 8.13 5.78
CA VAL A 232 -9.04 6.94 5.00
C VAL A 232 -8.33 7.39 3.74
N ILE A 233 -7.10 6.92 3.55
CA ILE A 233 -6.41 7.01 2.27
C ILE A 233 -6.92 5.88 1.38
N VAL A 234 -7.44 6.21 0.20
CA VAL A 234 -7.82 5.25 -0.83
C VAL A 234 -6.86 5.38 -1.99
N PHE A 235 -6.26 4.28 -2.43
CA PHE A 235 -5.29 4.30 -3.51
C PHE A 235 -5.37 3.05 -4.38
N ARG A 236 -4.93 3.16 -5.63
CA ARG A 236 -5.04 2.08 -6.61
C ARG A 236 -3.88 1.12 -6.48
N HIS A 237 -4.20 -0.15 -6.21
CA HIS A 237 -3.23 -1.23 -6.21
C HIS A 237 -3.06 -1.88 -7.58
N PHE A 238 -4.18 -2.04 -8.32
CA PHE A 238 -4.16 -2.73 -9.61
C PHE A 238 -5.41 -2.36 -10.42
N SER A 239 -5.27 -2.22 -11.73
CA SER A 239 -6.39 -2.03 -12.66
C SER A 239 -6.35 -3.08 -13.76
N GLY A 240 -7.50 -3.68 -14.06
CA GLY A 240 -7.63 -4.59 -15.20
C GLY A 240 -7.27 -3.93 -16.54
N SER A 241 -7.44 -2.63 -16.66
CA SER A 241 -7.02 -1.87 -17.84
C SER A 241 -5.50 -1.80 -18.03
N ASP A 242 -4.71 -1.98 -16.97
CA ASP A 242 -3.25 -1.96 -17.04
C ASP A 242 -2.72 -3.15 -17.87
N VAL A 243 -3.39 -4.30 -17.76
CA VAL A 243 -3.07 -5.48 -18.54
C VAL A 243 -3.24 -5.22 -20.05
N LEU A 244 -4.33 -4.52 -20.41
CA LEU A 244 -4.68 -4.23 -21.80
C LEU A 244 -3.84 -3.11 -22.39
N LYS A 245 -3.57 -2.06 -21.62
CA LYS A 245 -2.91 -0.84 -22.09
C LYS A 245 -1.39 -0.85 -21.86
N LYS A 246 -0.86 -1.85 -21.15
CA LYS A 246 0.55 -1.90 -20.71
C LYS A 246 1.02 -0.62 -19.99
N ALA A 247 0.10 0.04 -19.29
CA ALA A 247 0.35 1.25 -18.55
C ALA A 247 0.29 0.96 -17.06
N ASN A 248 1.21 1.54 -16.28
CA ASN A 248 1.12 1.48 -14.83
C ASN A 248 0.19 2.59 -14.34
N THR A 249 -0.91 2.21 -13.69
CA THR A 249 -1.79 3.15 -12.98
C THR A 249 -1.82 2.87 -11.48
N SER A 250 -1.07 1.87 -11.02
CA SER A 250 -0.94 1.51 -9.62
C SER A 250 -0.07 2.51 -8.87
N VAL A 251 -0.35 2.72 -7.60
CA VAL A 251 0.31 3.72 -6.76
C VAL A 251 1.41 3.06 -5.93
N PRO A 252 2.70 3.30 -6.26
CA PRO A 252 3.78 2.89 -5.38
C PRO A 252 3.65 3.55 -4.02
N HIS A 253 3.96 2.79 -2.99
CA HIS A 253 3.82 3.27 -1.63
C HIS A 253 4.90 2.70 -0.70
N SER A 254 5.12 3.38 0.41
CA SER A 254 6.08 3.01 1.45
C SER A 254 5.69 3.68 2.77
N ALA A 255 6.04 3.07 3.89
CA ALA A 255 6.16 3.84 5.11
C ALA A 255 7.41 4.73 5.03
N ILE A 256 7.35 5.93 5.57
CA ILE A 256 8.49 6.84 5.69
C ILE A 256 8.65 7.28 7.14
N GLU A 257 9.85 7.72 7.52
CA GLU A 257 9.99 8.48 8.77
C GLU A 257 9.25 9.81 8.61
N GLU A 258 8.45 10.20 9.63
CA GLU A 258 7.69 11.45 9.58
C GLU A 258 8.63 12.65 9.52
N PRO A 259 8.60 13.45 8.46
CA PRO A 259 9.53 14.58 8.31
C PRO A 259 9.36 15.69 9.36
N GLN A 260 8.21 15.73 10.02
CA GLN A 260 7.83 16.72 11.02
C GLN A 260 7.46 16.06 12.34
N ALA A 261 8.07 14.91 12.66
CA ALA A 261 7.79 14.19 13.89
C ALA A 261 8.05 15.07 15.13
N CYS A 262 7.19 14.95 16.12
CA CYS A 262 7.45 15.49 17.44
C CYS A 262 8.48 14.64 18.19
N ASP A 263 9.00 15.17 19.28
CA ASP A 263 9.83 14.40 20.19
C ASP A 263 8.98 13.27 20.82
N ASN A 264 9.33 12.03 20.54
CA ASN A 264 8.67 10.83 21.06
C ASN A 264 7.21 10.65 20.59
N PRO A 265 6.96 10.47 19.26
CA PRO A 265 5.63 10.27 18.74
C PRO A 265 5.04 8.91 19.18
N SER A 266 3.72 8.84 19.29
CA SER A 266 3.03 7.57 19.51
C SER A 266 3.30 6.60 18.35
N PRO A 267 3.76 5.36 18.62
CA PRO A 267 4.03 4.39 17.57
C PRO A 267 2.81 4.19 16.67
N ARG A 268 3.02 4.21 15.37
CA ARG A 268 1.97 4.00 14.37
C ARG A 268 1.22 2.69 14.61
N GLN A 269 -0.10 2.78 14.59
CA GLN A 269 -1.02 1.66 14.42
C GLN A 269 -1.89 1.94 13.19
N SER A 270 -2.06 0.95 12.34
CA SER A 270 -2.83 1.13 11.10
C SER A 270 -3.48 -0.16 10.64
N ILE A 271 -4.58 0.00 9.92
CA ILE A 271 -5.23 -1.07 9.17
C ILE A 271 -5.26 -0.71 7.70
N GLU A 272 -4.98 -1.69 6.86
CA GLU A 272 -5.11 -1.60 5.41
C GLU A 272 -6.03 -2.72 4.93
N LEU A 273 -7.08 -2.36 4.20
CA LEU A 273 -7.95 -3.29 3.48
C LEU A 273 -7.53 -3.37 2.02
N ARG A 274 -7.72 -4.55 1.42
CA ARG A 274 -7.69 -4.72 -0.03
C ARG A 274 -9.09 -5.02 -0.54
N VAL A 275 -9.53 -4.20 -1.49
CA VAL A 275 -10.92 -4.20 -1.95
C VAL A 275 -10.98 -4.30 -3.48
N LEU A 276 -11.71 -5.29 -3.99
CA LEU A 276 -12.02 -5.40 -5.41
C LEU A 276 -13.28 -4.58 -5.72
N ALA A 277 -13.12 -3.55 -6.54
CA ALA A 277 -14.23 -2.76 -7.08
C ALA A 277 -14.59 -3.26 -8.49
N ILE A 278 -15.89 -3.47 -8.75
CA ILE A 278 -16.46 -3.94 -10.01
C ILE A 278 -17.41 -2.85 -10.53
N PHE A 279 -17.26 -2.48 -11.80
CA PHE A 279 -18.01 -1.39 -12.45
C PHE A 279 -19.04 -1.92 -13.44
#